data_41d477aa135801ad688c2a17778e4ca9
#
_entry.id   41d477aa135801ad688c2a17778e4ca9
#
_cell.length_a   1.000
_cell.length_b   1.000
_cell.length_c   1.000
_cell.angle_alpha   90.00
_cell.angle_beta   90.00
_cell.angle_gamma   90.00
#
_symmetry.space_group_name_H-M   'P 1'
#
loop_
_entity.id
_entity.type
_entity.pdbx_description
1 polymer ?
#
loop_
_entity_poly.entity_id
_entity_poly.type
_entity_poly.pdbx_seq_one_letter_code
_entity_poly.pdbx_strand_id
1 'polypeptide(L)'
;MRICFLLTRRVPDVPSPIVLEAQRLLGRMGHEVTGWIPEDRLLRTDVLTPEADLYVLKSHTELALSYAGALHGQGIAVCNEYGACLTAQDKVTAGRLMRELRVPTPETWLIGSPQQAIELLAEGPIIIKPHRGHRGAGLHLIEEVAQLTSMQAPPGPLIAQRYVPGPGEDLKVYVAGENVWAVRKPFDPQSFTRFGRSVHVDEEIKDIAARIRSGFGLELFGCDVIESPDGPRVVDVNYFPGYKGCPDPAPVIAATIDRVARGS
;
A
#
# COMPACT_ATOMS: atom_id res chain seq x y z
N MET A 1 20.01 -15.39 -9.58
CA MET A 1 19.15 -15.82 -8.47
C MET A 1 17.76 -16.16 -9.01
N ARG A 2 17.03 -17.02 -8.30
CA ARG A 2 15.62 -17.32 -8.61
C ARG A 2 14.74 -16.31 -7.86
N ILE A 3 13.94 -15.56 -8.61
CA ILE A 3 13.02 -14.54 -8.06
C ILE A 3 11.59 -14.95 -8.40
N CYS A 4 10.73 -15.00 -7.39
CA CYS A 4 9.32 -15.37 -7.56
C CYS A 4 8.39 -14.24 -7.15
N PHE A 5 7.49 -13.82 -8.03
CA PHE A 5 6.47 -12.83 -7.73
C PHE A 5 5.20 -13.51 -7.19
N LEU A 6 4.80 -13.14 -5.98
CA LEU A 6 3.49 -13.47 -5.43
C LEU A 6 2.47 -12.47 -5.96
N LEU A 7 1.72 -12.88 -6.98
CA LEU A 7 0.81 -12.01 -7.74
C LEU A 7 -0.62 -12.06 -7.18
N THR A 8 -1.45 -11.10 -7.56
CA THR A 8 -2.89 -11.10 -7.28
C THR A 8 -3.69 -11.29 -8.57
N ARG A 9 -4.80 -12.00 -8.50
CA ARG A 9 -5.76 -12.09 -9.59
C ARG A 9 -6.33 -10.71 -9.88
N ARG A 10 -6.33 -10.33 -11.13
CA ARG A 10 -6.85 -9.02 -11.57
C ARG A 10 -8.21 -9.19 -12.25
N VAL A 11 -8.97 -8.11 -12.24
CA VAL A 11 -10.22 -8.03 -12.99
C VAL A 11 -10.14 -6.80 -13.91
N PRO A 12 -10.18 -6.97 -15.23
CA PRO A 12 -10.11 -8.24 -15.97
C PRO A 12 -8.78 -8.98 -15.72
N ASP A 13 -8.76 -10.28 -16.00
CA ASP A 13 -7.59 -11.16 -15.75
C ASP A 13 -6.49 -10.90 -16.80
N VAL A 14 -5.93 -9.70 -16.75
CA VAL A 14 -4.83 -9.25 -17.62
C VAL A 14 -3.66 -8.89 -16.71
N PRO A 15 -2.49 -9.50 -16.90
CA PRO A 15 -1.31 -9.18 -16.13
C PRO A 15 -0.94 -7.69 -16.18
N SER A 16 -0.35 -7.17 -15.11
CA SER A 16 0.10 -5.78 -15.08
C SER A 16 1.26 -5.57 -16.06
N PRO A 17 1.14 -4.70 -17.08
CA PRO A 17 2.23 -4.44 -18.02
C PRO A 17 3.54 -4.01 -17.33
N ILE A 18 3.43 -3.20 -16.28
CA ILE A 18 4.59 -2.74 -15.48
C ILE A 18 5.27 -3.91 -14.78
N VAL A 19 4.50 -4.84 -14.20
CA VAL A 19 5.07 -6.02 -13.52
C VAL A 19 5.70 -6.96 -14.53
N LEU A 20 5.04 -7.23 -15.67
CA LEU A 20 5.60 -8.07 -16.74
C LEU A 20 6.91 -7.49 -17.27
N GLU A 21 6.96 -6.18 -17.49
CA GLU A 21 8.19 -5.53 -17.96
C GLU A 21 9.30 -5.59 -16.90
N ALA A 22 8.99 -5.37 -15.63
CA ALA A 22 9.97 -5.52 -14.55
C ALA A 22 10.50 -6.97 -14.47
N GLN A 23 9.65 -7.97 -14.60
CA GLN A 23 10.08 -9.38 -14.65
C GLN A 23 11.00 -9.66 -15.85
N ARG A 24 10.64 -9.14 -17.03
CA ARG A 24 11.47 -9.27 -18.25
C ARG A 24 12.84 -8.62 -18.08
N LEU A 25 12.89 -7.44 -17.43
CA LEU A 25 14.15 -6.73 -17.17
C LEU A 25 15.03 -7.49 -16.15
N LEU A 26 14.46 -8.03 -15.10
CA LEU A 26 15.16 -8.90 -14.15
C LEU A 26 15.74 -10.13 -14.84
N GLY A 27 15.01 -10.74 -15.78
CA GLY A 27 15.53 -11.82 -16.62
C GLY A 27 16.77 -11.40 -17.43
N ARG A 28 16.77 -10.19 -18.00
CA ARG A 28 17.94 -9.62 -18.71
C ARG A 28 19.13 -9.33 -17.78
N MET A 29 18.86 -9.08 -16.48
CA MET A 29 19.90 -8.91 -15.46
C MET A 29 20.49 -10.25 -14.97
N GLY A 30 20.03 -11.38 -15.54
CA GLY A 30 20.53 -12.72 -15.26
C GLY A 30 19.81 -13.47 -14.13
N HIS A 31 18.61 -13.04 -13.77
CA HIS A 31 17.76 -13.77 -12.82
C HIS A 31 16.84 -14.76 -13.53
N GLU A 32 16.56 -15.87 -12.88
CA GLU A 32 15.45 -16.75 -13.24
C GLU A 32 14.18 -16.21 -12.56
N VAL A 33 13.21 -15.74 -13.36
CA VAL A 33 12.04 -15.02 -12.83
C VAL A 33 10.77 -15.79 -13.10
N THR A 34 10.05 -16.07 -12.04
CA THR A 34 8.72 -16.72 -12.06
C THR A 34 7.69 -15.86 -11.35
N GLY A 35 6.43 -16.25 -11.45
CA GLY A 35 5.36 -15.60 -10.71
C GLY A 35 4.10 -16.45 -10.74
N TRP A 36 3.37 -16.45 -9.61
CA TRP A 36 2.12 -17.18 -9.48
C TRP A 36 1.19 -16.50 -8.46
N ILE A 37 -0.06 -16.91 -8.50
CA ILE A 37 -1.12 -16.39 -7.62
C ILE A 37 -1.26 -17.36 -6.45
N PRO A 38 -1.05 -16.94 -5.19
CA PRO A 38 -1.13 -17.82 -4.02
C PRO A 38 -2.48 -18.54 -3.89
N GLU A 39 -3.56 -17.87 -4.28
CA GLU A 39 -4.92 -18.42 -4.23
C GLU A 39 -5.17 -19.59 -5.19
N ASP A 40 -4.29 -19.80 -6.16
CA ASP A 40 -4.40 -20.90 -7.14
C ASP A 40 -3.64 -22.16 -6.73
N ARG A 41 -2.98 -22.14 -5.56
CA ARG A 41 -2.14 -23.25 -5.10
C ARG A 41 -2.55 -23.75 -3.72
N LEU A 42 -2.44 -25.06 -3.52
CA LEU A 42 -2.44 -25.65 -2.19
C LEU A 42 -1.04 -25.44 -1.58
N LEU A 43 -0.94 -24.60 -0.56
CA LEU A 43 0.32 -24.26 0.09
C LEU A 43 0.48 -25.06 1.37
N ARG A 44 1.49 -25.90 1.42
CA ARG A 44 1.84 -26.64 2.63
C ARG A 44 2.74 -25.76 3.50
N THR A 45 2.36 -25.54 4.76
CA THR A 45 3.05 -24.60 5.65
C THR A 45 3.90 -25.27 6.74
N ASP A 46 3.67 -26.53 7.04
CA ASP A 46 4.46 -27.31 8.00
C ASP A 46 5.80 -27.80 7.40
N VAL A 47 5.87 -27.92 6.08
CA VAL A 47 7.10 -28.23 5.33
C VAL A 47 7.13 -27.33 4.10
N LEU A 48 7.69 -26.14 4.24
CA LEU A 48 7.92 -25.25 3.10
C LEU A 48 9.15 -25.72 2.33
N THR A 49 8.99 -25.86 1.01
CA THR A 49 10.09 -26.09 0.08
C THR A 49 10.20 -24.86 -0.82
N PRO A 50 11.07 -23.89 -0.50
CA PRO A 50 11.18 -22.64 -1.28
C PRO A 50 11.64 -22.91 -2.70
N GLU A 51 10.88 -22.43 -3.67
CA GLU A 51 11.20 -22.53 -5.11
C GLU A 51 12.09 -21.37 -5.60
N ALA A 52 12.25 -20.32 -4.78
CA ALA A 52 13.00 -19.11 -5.12
C ALA A 52 13.90 -18.66 -3.96
N ASP A 53 14.89 -17.82 -4.30
CA ASP A 53 15.84 -17.24 -3.37
C ASP A 53 15.29 -15.91 -2.82
N LEU A 54 14.43 -15.22 -3.59
CA LEU A 54 13.70 -14.02 -3.20
C LEU A 54 12.24 -14.11 -3.65
N TYR A 55 11.31 -13.82 -2.75
CA TYR A 55 9.90 -13.64 -3.08
C TYR A 55 9.52 -12.16 -3.11
N VAL A 56 8.89 -11.72 -4.21
CA VAL A 56 8.43 -10.34 -4.38
C VAL A 56 6.93 -10.30 -4.09
N LEU A 57 6.54 -9.73 -2.94
CA LEU A 57 5.14 -9.67 -2.51
C LEU A 57 4.40 -8.54 -3.23
N LYS A 58 3.73 -8.90 -4.33
CA LYS A 58 2.90 -7.98 -5.13
C LYS A 58 1.42 -8.09 -4.78
N SER A 59 0.99 -9.20 -4.22
CA SER A 59 -0.37 -9.41 -3.73
C SER A 59 -0.59 -8.70 -2.40
N HIS A 60 -1.83 -8.21 -2.18
CA HIS A 60 -2.28 -7.60 -0.93
C HIS A 60 -3.32 -8.46 -0.21
N THR A 61 -3.49 -9.72 -0.61
CA THR A 61 -4.42 -10.64 0.04
C THR A 61 -3.84 -11.16 1.35
N GLU A 62 -4.71 -11.48 2.30
CA GLU A 62 -4.30 -12.05 3.59
C GLU A 62 -3.57 -13.40 3.40
N LEU A 63 -4.00 -14.20 2.41
CA LEU A 63 -3.35 -15.48 2.09
C LEU A 63 -1.91 -15.26 1.61
N ALA A 64 -1.69 -14.34 0.68
CA ALA A 64 -0.36 -14.03 0.17
C ALA A 64 0.56 -13.45 1.27
N LEU A 65 0.04 -12.56 2.12
CA LEU A 65 0.78 -12.00 3.24
C LEU A 65 1.13 -13.08 4.27
N SER A 66 0.20 -13.98 4.61
CA SER A 66 0.44 -15.10 5.53
C SER A 66 1.50 -16.06 4.97
N TYR A 67 1.46 -16.35 3.67
CA TYR A 67 2.47 -17.18 3.03
C TYR A 67 3.86 -16.50 3.03
N ALA A 68 3.91 -15.19 2.74
CA ALA A 68 5.15 -14.41 2.85
C ALA A 68 5.72 -14.43 4.28
N GLY A 69 4.84 -14.40 5.30
CA GLY A 69 5.24 -14.54 6.71
C GLY A 69 5.83 -15.91 7.02
N ALA A 70 5.26 -16.98 6.48
CA ALA A 70 5.79 -18.33 6.65
C ALA A 70 7.17 -18.49 5.99
N LEU A 71 7.37 -17.92 4.79
CA LEU A 71 8.68 -17.86 4.12
C LEU A 71 9.71 -17.07 4.94
N HIS A 72 9.32 -15.88 5.39
CA HIS A 72 10.17 -15.02 6.23
C HIS A 72 10.60 -15.71 7.52
N GLY A 73 9.67 -16.43 8.18
CA GLY A 73 9.96 -17.21 9.40
C GLY A 73 10.98 -18.33 9.21
N GLN A 74 11.21 -18.77 7.96
CA GLN A 74 12.28 -19.69 7.59
C GLN A 74 13.56 -19.01 7.08
N GLY A 75 13.65 -17.69 7.19
CA GLY A 75 14.79 -16.92 6.72
C GLY A 75 14.85 -16.69 5.21
N ILE A 76 13.75 -16.96 4.48
CA ILE A 76 13.67 -16.69 3.05
C ILE A 76 13.41 -15.21 2.82
N ALA A 77 14.17 -14.60 1.92
CA ALA A 77 14.06 -13.18 1.61
C ALA A 77 12.70 -12.85 0.94
N VAL A 78 12.08 -11.77 1.40
CA VAL A 78 10.83 -11.23 0.84
C VAL A 78 11.00 -9.75 0.54
N CYS A 79 10.61 -9.28 -0.62
CA CYS A 79 10.62 -7.88 -1.02
C CYS A 79 9.15 -7.41 -1.29
N ASN A 80 8.63 -6.35 -0.64
CA ASN A 80 9.25 -5.71 0.52
C ASN A 80 9.35 -6.71 1.69
N GLU A 81 10.17 -6.38 2.68
CA GLU A 81 10.31 -7.20 3.89
C GLU A 81 8.94 -7.45 4.54
N TYR A 82 8.74 -8.66 5.08
CA TYR A 82 7.43 -9.09 5.58
C TYR A 82 6.86 -8.17 6.67
N GLY A 83 7.66 -7.79 7.66
CA GLY A 83 7.21 -6.94 8.77
C GLY A 83 6.81 -5.54 8.28
N ALA A 84 7.51 -5.01 7.29
CA ALA A 84 7.17 -3.76 6.63
C ALA A 84 5.81 -3.84 5.90
N CYS A 85 5.58 -4.95 5.17
CA CYS A 85 4.30 -5.20 4.50
C CYS A 85 3.14 -5.36 5.50
N LEU A 86 3.37 -6.10 6.58
CA LEU A 86 2.39 -6.31 7.65
C LEU A 86 2.00 -4.98 8.30
N THR A 87 2.98 -4.13 8.61
CA THR A 87 2.77 -2.79 9.19
C THR A 87 1.98 -1.90 8.24
N ALA A 88 2.35 -1.87 6.95
CA ALA A 88 1.69 -1.04 5.96
C ALA A 88 0.24 -1.50 5.66
N GLN A 89 -0.07 -2.80 5.76
CA GLN A 89 -1.40 -3.32 5.53
C GLN A 89 -2.39 -2.98 6.65
N ASP A 90 -1.91 -2.74 7.85
CA ASP A 90 -2.73 -2.40 9.03
C ASP A 90 -2.69 -0.88 9.30
N LYS A 91 -3.80 -0.19 9.03
CA LYS A 91 -3.89 1.27 9.14
C LYS A 91 -3.70 1.80 10.57
N VAL A 92 -3.89 0.97 11.58
CA VAL A 92 -3.65 1.33 12.99
C VAL A 92 -2.15 1.41 13.23
N THR A 93 -1.42 0.35 12.89
CA THR A 93 0.04 0.29 13.07
C THR A 93 0.76 1.27 12.14
N ALA A 94 0.31 1.39 10.88
CA ALA A 94 0.83 2.35 9.93
C ALA A 94 0.62 3.79 10.40
N GLY A 95 -0.57 4.14 10.88
CA GLY A 95 -0.89 5.48 11.40
C GLY A 95 -0.04 5.84 12.61
N ARG A 96 0.14 4.89 13.54
CA ARG A 96 1.03 5.09 14.70
C ARG A 96 2.47 5.33 14.26
N LEU A 97 3.00 4.51 13.36
CA LEU A 97 4.37 4.64 12.86
C LEU A 97 4.56 5.97 12.10
N MET A 98 3.61 6.37 11.25
CA MET A 98 3.66 7.67 10.59
C MET A 98 3.79 8.84 11.60
N ARG A 99 3.05 8.78 12.71
CA ARG A 99 3.17 9.78 13.79
C ARG A 99 4.56 9.81 14.42
N GLU A 100 5.15 8.66 14.72
CA GLU A 100 6.51 8.54 15.25
C GLU A 100 7.55 9.14 14.30
N LEU A 101 7.37 8.90 13.00
CA LEU A 101 8.20 9.45 11.92
C LEU A 101 7.90 10.93 11.62
N ARG A 102 6.98 11.56 12.32
CA ARG A 102 6.52 12.94 12.09
C ARG A 102 5.99 13.16 10.66
N VAL A 103 5.45 12.12 10.04
CA VAL A 103 4.74 12.23 8.77
C VAL A 103 3.38 12.88 9.05
N PRO A 104 3.02 13.95 8.35
CA PRO A 104 1.72 14.59 8.54
C PRO A 104 0.58 13.61 8.20
N THR A 105 -0.24 13.28 9.18
CA THR A 105 -1.38 12.35 9.05
C THR A 105 -2.56 12.85 9.88
N PRO A 106 -3.81 12.64 9.45
CA PRO A 106 -4.97 13.02 10.23
C PRO A 106 -5.05 12.28 11.56
N GLU A 107 -5.73 12.86 12.54
CA GLU A 107 -6.07 12.17 13.77
C GLU A 107 -6.88 10.92 13.47
N THR A 108 -6.53 9.82 14.13
CA THR A 108 -7.11 8.50 13.84
C THR A 108 -7.35 7.75 15.13
N TRP A 109 -8.54 7.16 15.26
CA TRP A 109 -8.99 6.36 16.40
C TRP A 109 -9.32 4.94 15.96
N LEU A 110 -8.96 3.97 16.77
CA LEU A 110 -9.38 2.57 16.63
C LEU A 110 -10.73 2.40 17.33
N ILE A 111 -11.71 1.86 16.63
CA ILE A 111 -13.06 1.63 17.13
C ILE A 111 -13.55 0.22 16.81
N GLY A 112 -14.35 -0.34 17.72
CA GLY A 112 -15.02 -1.64 17.54
C GLY A 112 -16.40 -1.53 16.88
N SER A 113 -17.03 -0.34 16.94
CA SER A 113 -18.30 -0.06 16.28
C SER A 113 -18.39 1.40 15.83
N PRO A 114 -19.15 1.72 14.77
CA PRO A 114 -19.35 3.09 14.30
C PRO A 114 -19.87 4.04 15.39
N GLN A 115 -20.75 3.56 16.28
CA GLN A 115 -21.37 4.36 17.34
C GLN A 115 -20.37 4.93 18.34
N GLN A 116 -19.20 4.30 18.50
CA GLN A 116 -18.14 4.81 19.38
C GLN A 116 -17.53 6.13 18.89
N ALA A 117 -17.73 6.47 17.61
CA ALA A 117 -17.20 7.70 17.00
C ALA A 117 -18.17 8.90 17.08
N ILE A 118 -19.33 8.79 17.75
CA ILE A 118 -20.35 9.85 17.78
C ILE A 118 -19.79 11.16 18.35
N GLU A 119 -19.03 11.09 19.43
CA GLU A 119 -18.47 12.29 20.08
C GLU A 119 -17.47 13.05 19.17
N LEU A 120 -16.82 12.33 18.24
CA LEU A 120 -15.86 12.94 17.32
C LEU A 120 -16.51 13.92 16.34
N LEU A 121 -17.81 13.78 16.07
CA LEU A 121 -18.55 14.68 15.18
C LEU A 121 -18.72 16.10 15.74
N ALA A 122 -18.55 16.29 17.05
CA ALA A 122 -18.54 17.63 17.64
C ALA A 122 -17.42 18.54 17.10
N GLU A 123 -16.33 17.95 16.65
CA GLU A 123 -15.17 18.67 16.09
C GLU A 123 -15.14 18.66 14.55
N GLY A 124 -16.15 18.08 13.90
CA GLY A 124 -16.30 18.05 12.45
C GLY A 124 -16.39 16.66 11.84
N PRO A 125 -16.47 16.56 10.51
CA PRO A 125 -16.64 15.31 9.79
C PRO A 125 -15.50 14.31 10.03
N ILE A 126 -15.84 13.02 9.91
CA ILE A 126 -14.91 11.90 10.04
C ILE A 126 -15.06 10.91 8.89
N ILE A 127 -14.00 10.14 8.62
CA ILE A 127 -14.03 8.99 7.74
C ILE A 127 -14.04 7.73 8.60
N ILE A 128 -14.99 6.83 8.37
CA ILE A 128 -15.00 5.47 8.91
C ILE A 128 -14.52 4.52 7.80
N LYS A 129 -13.55 3.66 8.13
CA LYS A 129 -13.04 2.64 7.19
C LYS A 129 -12.51 1.41 7.94
N PRO A 130 -12.47 0.22 7.32
CA PRO A 130 -11.83 -0.95 7.90
C PRO A 130 -10.34 -0.69 8.17
N HIS A 131 -9.80 -1.25 9.27
CA HIS A 131 -8.37 -1.14 9.60
C HIS A 131 -7.47 -1.79 8.54
N ARG A 132 -7.97 -2.84 7.88
CA ARG A 132 -7.37 -3.49 6.71
C ARG A 132 -8.33 -3.42 5.54
N GLY A 133 -7.85 -3.16 4.38
CA GLY A 133 -8.64 -3.01 3.17
C GLY A 133 -7.91 -2.18 2.13
N HIS A 134 -8.34 -2.28 0.90
CA HIS A 134 -7.74 -1.59 -0.24
C HIS A 134 -8.82 -1.04 -1.18
N ARG A 135 -8.43 -0.11 -2.05
CA ARG A 135 -9.28 0.50 -3.09
C ARG A 135 -10.51 1.24 -2.55
N GLY A 136 -10.45 1.79 -1.34
CA GLY A 136 -11.54 2.54 -0.74
C GLY A 136 -12.77 1.70 -0.33
N ALA A 137 -12.67 0.37 -0.35
CA ALA A 137 -13.76 -0.49 0.06
C ALA A 137 -14.13 -0.24 1.53
N GLY A 138 -15.40 0.04 1.80
CA GLY A 138 -15.91 0.32 3.15
C GLY A 138 -15.50 1.69 3.72
N LEU A 139 -15.09 2.65 2.87
CA LEU A 139 -14.85 4.03 3.28
C LEU A 139 -16.17 4.80 3.27
N HIS A 140 -16.48 5.45 4.39
CA HIS A 140 -17.70 6.28 4.57
C HIS A 140 -17.32 7.63 5.15
N LEU A 141 -17.71 8.71 4.46
CA LEU A 141 -17.72 10.05 5.02
C LEU A 141 -18.94 10.20 5.91
N ILE A 142 -18.72 10.61 7.14
CA ILE A 142 -19.75 10.79 8.17
C ILE A 142 -19.77 12.26 8.60
N GLU A 143 -20.90 12.89 8.41
CA GLU A 143 -21.15 14.30 8.77
C GLU A 143 -22.20 14.45 9.84
N GLU A 144 -23.05 13.41 10.03
CA GLU A 144 -24.19 13.44 10.95
C GLU A 144 -24.26 12.18 11.81
N VAL A 145 -24.72 12.33 13.05
CA VAL A 145 -24.92 11.24 14.03
C VAL A 145 -25.82 10.13 13.49
N ALA A 146 -26.87 10.50 12.73
CA ALA A 146 -27.80 9.55 12.14
C ALA A 146 -27.12 8.52 11.24
N GLN A 147 -26.06 8.91 10.50
CA GLN A 147 -25.29 8.02 9.65
C GLN A 147 -24.56 6.95 10.48
N LEU A 148 -23.92 7.34 11.60
CA LEU A 148 -23.27 6.39 12.52
C LEU A 148 -24.26 5.44 13.19
N THR A 149 -25.43 5.96 13.58
CA THR A 149 -26.44 5.19 14.28
C THR A 149 -27.06 4.10 13.38
N SER A 150 -27.24 4.41 12.09
CA SER A 150 -27.80 3.48 11.10
C SER A 150 -26.76 2.55 10.48
N MET A 151 -25.45 2.85 10.63
CA MET A 151 -24.38 2.06 10.03
C MET A 151 -24.25 0.69 10.71
N GLN A 152 -24.35 -0.37 9.91
CA GLN A 152 -23.99 -1.71 10.37
C GLN A 152 -22.48 -1.84 10.44
N ALA A 153 -21.98 -2.30 11.58
CA ALA A 153 -20.55 -2.58 11.73
C ALA A 153 -20.14 -3.74 10.79
N PRO A 154 -19.20 -3.53 9.87
CA PRO A 154 -18.60 -4.65 9.16
C PRO A 154 -17.81 -5.52 10.14
N PRO A 155 -17.53 -6.79 9.81
CA PRO A 155 -16.74 -7.64 10.68
C PRO A 155 -15.31 -7.09 10.83
N GLY A 156 -14.82 -7.06 12.08
CA GLY A 156 -13.45 -6.65 12.42
C GLY A 156 -13.30 -5.20 12.87
N PRO A 157 -12.09 -4.81 13.25
CA PRO A 157 -11.80 -3.47 13.73
C PRO A 157 -11.96 -2.41 12.64
N LEU A 158 -12.42 -1.23 13.05
CA LEU A 158 -12.58 -0.04 12.22
C LEU A 158 -11.62 1.05 12.70
N ILE A 159 -11.33 1.99 11.82
CA ILE A 159 -10.76 3.27 12.22
C ILE A 159 -11.75 4.39 11.91
N ALA A 160 -11.85 5.36 12.84
CA ALA A 160 -12.38 6.67 12.61
C ALA A 160 -11.21 7.62 12.37
N GLN A 161 -11.25 8.42 11.31
CA GLN A 161 -10.17 9.33 10.95
C GLN A 161 -10.77 10.70 10.68
N ARG A 162 -10.14 11.78 11.19
CA ARG A 162 -10.56 13.14 10.89
C ARG A 162 -10.60 13.36 9.39
N TYR A 163 -11.73 13.86 8.89
CA TYR A 163 -11.84 14.23 7.48
C TYR A 163 -10.89 15.38 7.15
N VAL A 164 -10.17 15.24 6.05
CA VAL A 164 -9.28 16.26 5.52
C VAL A 164 -9.90 16.80 4.24
N PRO A 165 -10.30 18.09 4.19
CA PRO A 165 -10.79 18.68 2.96
C PRO A 165 -9.63 18.81 1.96
N GLY A 166 -9.88 18.42 0.72
CA GLY A 166 -8.91 18.48 -0.37
C GLY A 166 -9.49 19.13 -1.62
N PRO A 167 -8.68 19.32 -2.67
CA PRO A 167 -9.07 20.00 -3.91
C PRO A 167 -9.94 19.15 -4.85
N GLY A 168 -10.44 18.00 -4.41
CA GLY A 168 -11.21 17.05 -5.24
C GLY A 168 -10.32 16.09 -6.06
N GLU A 169 -9.02 16.16 -5.89
CA GLU A 169 -8.03 15.22 -6.44
C GLU A 169 -7.15 14.67 -5.31
N ASP A 170 -6.75 13.40 -5.42
CA ASP A 170 -5.73 12.80 -4.57
C ASP A 170 -4.36 12.89 -5.23
N LEU A 171 -3.35 13.20 -4.44
CA LEU A 171 -1.96 13.05 -4.83
C LEU A 171 -1.50 11.63 -4.45
N LYS A 172 -1.28 10.78 -5.47
CA LYS A 172 -0.70 9.45 -5.29
C LYS A 172 0.81 9.55 -5.42
N VAL A 173 1.53 9.35 -4.33
CA VAL A 173 3.00 9.30 -4.33
C VAL A 173 3.43 7.85 -4.47
N TYR A 174 4.36 7.58 -5.37
CA TYR A 174 4.89 6.24 -5.62
C TYR A 174 6.41 6.26 -5.46
N VAL A 175 6.95 5.22 -4.85
CA VAL A 175 8.38 5.12 -4.54
C VAL A 175 8.90 3.75 -4.96
N ALA A 176 10.06 3.74 -5.62
CA ALA A 176 10.85 2.56 -5.87
C ALA A 176 12.33 2.90 -5.63
N GLY A 177 12.93 2.32 -4.59
CA GLY A 177 14.26 2.73 -4.12
C GLY A 177 14.31 4.22 -3.79
N GLU A 178 15.20 4.95 -4.45
CA GLU A 178 15.36 6.40 -4.29
C GLU A 178 14.43 7.24 -5.18
N ASN A 179 13.72 6.61 -6.13
CA ASN A 179 12.91 7.34 -7.09
C ASN A 179 11.50 7.57 -6.55
N VAL A 180 11.04 8.81 -6.69
CA VAL A 180 9.73 9.26 -6.24
C VAL A 180 8.96 9.84 -7.42
N TRP A 181 7.72 9.43 -7.59
CA TRP A 181 6.77 9.98 -8.55
C TRP A 181 5.52 10.47 -7.83
N ALA A 182 4.94 11.54 -8.34
CA ALA A 182 3.64 12.03 -7.92
C ALA A 182 2.65 12.02 -9.08
N VAL A 183 1.44 11.56 -8.82
CA VAL A 183 0.38 11.41 -9.82
C VAL A 183 -0.93 11.90 -9.22
N ARG A 184 -1.55 12.92 -9.82
CA ARG A 184 -2.89 13.39 -9.43
C ARG A 184 -3.97 12.55 -10.09
N LYS A 185 -4.96 12.18 -9.29
CA LYS A 185 -6.15 11.43 -9.73
C LYS A 185 -7.40 12.07 -9.14
N PRO A 186 -8.49 12.17 -9.93
CA PRO A 186 -9.78 12.57 -9.37
C PRO A 186 -10.16 11.67 -8.19
N PHE A 187 -10.73 12.27 -7.16
CA PHE A 187 -11.26 11.53 -6.01
C PHE A 187 -12.62 10.92 -6.41
N ASP A 188 -12.57 9.70 -6.94
CA ASP A 188 -13.77 8.92 -7.26
C ASP A 188 -13.56 7.41 -6.98
N PRO A 189 -14.63 6.64 -6.74
CA PRO A 189 -14.53 5.21 -6.44
C PRO A 189 -13.84 4.37 -7.53
N GLN A 190 -13.74 4.90 -8.76
CA GLN A 190 -13.09 4.22 -9.90
C GLN A 190 -11.67 4.75 -10.18
N SER A 191 -11.16 5.66 -9.36
CA SER A 191 -9.83 6.30 -9.56
C SER A 191 -8.70 5.28 -9.65
N PHE A 192 -8.83 4.12 -8.99
CA PHE A 192 -7.84 3.03 -9.04
C PHE A 192 -7.71 2.39 -10.43
N THR A 193 -8.71 2.51 -11.32
CA THR A 193 -8.67 1.99 -12.69
C THR A 193 -8.02 2.97 -13.66
N ARG A 194 -8.05 4.27 -13.36
CA ARG A 194 -7.61 5.33 -14.26
C ARG A 194 -6.10 5.58 -14.16
N PHE A 195 -5.51 5.99 -15.28
CA PHE A 195 -4.20 6.62 -15.28
C PHE A 195 -4.37 8.05 -14.78
N GLY A 196 -3.56 8.44 -13.79
CA GLY A 196 -3.52 9.82 -13.36
C GLY A 196 -2.55 10.66 -14.19
N ARG A 197 -2.51 11.96 -13.92
CA ARG A 197 -1.58 12.90 -14.52
C ARG A 197 -0.33 13.00 -13.66
N SER A 198 0.84 12.65 -14.22
CA SER A 198 2.13 12.86 -13.54
C SER A 198 2.35 14.35 -13.27
N VAL A 199 2.82 14.67 -12.08
CA VAL A 199 3.11 16.03 -11.63
C VAL A 199 4.50 16.11 -11.03
N HIS A 200 5.01 17.34 -10.88
CA HIS A 200 6.27 17.57 -10.18
C HIS A 200 6.17 17.09 -8.73
N VAL A 201 7.26 16.53 -8.21
CA VAL A 201 7.40 16.15 -6.80
C VAL A 201 8.17 17.26 -6.10
N ASP A 202 7.50 17.96 -5.19
CA ASP A 202 8.16 18.98 -4.38
C ASP A 202 9.02 18.37 -3.26
N GLU A 203 9.84 19.19 -2.61
CA GLU A 203 10.78 18.73 -1.57
C GLU A 203 10.06 18.23 -0.32
N GLU A 204 8.89 18.77 0.03
CA GLU A 204 8.10 18.32 1.17
C GLU A 204 7.59 16.89 0.94
N ILE A 205 7.09 16.60 -0.25
CA ILE A 205 6.63 15.24 -0.62
C ILE A 205 7.81 14.26 -0.68
N LYS A 206 8.99 14.69 -1.17
CA LYS A 206 10.19 13.85 -1.14
C LYS A 206 10.63 13.52 0.28
N ASP A 207 10.61 14.48 1.18
CA ASP A 207 10.95 14.29 2.59
C ASP A 207 9.96 13.34 3.28
N ILE A 208 8.64 13.50 3.05
CA ILE A 208 7.60 12.57 3.52
C ILE A 208 7.88 11.16 3.00
N ALA A 209 8.15 11.01 1.70
CA ALA A 209 8.45 9.71 1.09
C ALA A 209 9.71 9.07 1.68
N ALA A 210 10.78 9.85 1.92
CA ALA A 210 12.02 9.38 2.53
C ALA A 210 11.81 8.89 3.96
N ARG A 211 11.04 9.62 4.79
CA ARG A 211 10.68 9.19 6.15
C ARG A 211 9.86 7.91 6.16
N ILE A 212 8.89 7.77 5.27
CA ILE A 212 8.09 6.55 5.13
C ILE A 212 9.02 5.40 4.71
N ARG A 213 9.84 5.59 3.67
CA ARG A 213 10.76 4.56 3.19
C ARG A 213 11.65 4.03 4.32
N SER A 214 12.37 4.92 4.98
CA SER A 214 13.32 4.54 6.03
C SER A 214 12.64 3.96 7.27
N GLY A 215 11.54 4.56 7.71
CA GLY A 215 10.87 4.16 8.94
C GLY A 215 10.05 2.88 8.81
N PHE A 216 9.42 2.64 7.68
CA PHE A 216 8.70 1.38 7.42
C PHE A 216 9.63 0.27 6.91
N GLY A 217 10.79 0.59 6.34
CA GLY A 217 11.62 -0.38 5.63
C GLY A 217 11.04 -0.81 4.29
N LEU A 218 10.31 0.08 3.60
CA LEU A 218 9.66 -0.21 2.33
C LEU A 218 10.50 0.29 1.15
N GLU A 219 10.83 -0.59 0.24
CA GLU A 219 11.56 -0.26 -1.00
C GLU A 219 10.63 0.04 -2.19
N LEU A 220 9.48 -0.62 -2.23
CA LEU A 220 8.45 -0.48 -3.26
C LEU A 220 7.12 -0.14 -2.59
N PHE A 221 6.73 1.13 -2.62
CA PHE A 221 5.48 1.55 -1.94
C PHE A 221 4.82 2.73 -2.63
N GLY A 222 3.64 3.07 -2.15
CA GLY A 222 2.95 4.30 -2.46
C GLY A 222 2.21 4.81 -1.26
N CYS A 223 1.97 6.11 -1.21
CA CYS A 223 1.08 6.70 -0.22
C CYS A 223 0.07 7.61 -0.89
N ASP A 224 -1.08 7.71 -0.25
CA ASP A 224 -2.17 8.57 -0.65
C ASP A 224 -2.11 9.87 0.16
N VAL A 225 -1.99 10.99 -0.52
CA VAL A 225 -1.81 12.30 0.09
C VAL A 225 -2.98 13.20 -0.30
N ILE A 226 -3.56 13.87 0.68
CA ILE A 226 -4.53 14.95 0.47
C ILE A 226 -3.79 16.27 0.65
N GLU A 227 -3.81 17.10 -0.38
CA GLU A 227 -3.26 18.46 -0.35
C GLU A 227 -4.28 19.39 0.32
N SER A 228 -4.21 19.51 1.65
CA SER A 228 -5.10 20.38 2.41
C SER A 228 -4.57 21.82 2.48
N PRO A 229 -5.42 22.80 2.84
CA PRO A 229 -4.97 24.19 3.08
C PRO A 229 -3.85 24.30 4.12
N ASP A 230 -3.77 23.35 5.07
CA ASP A 230 -2.75 23.32 6.13
C ASP A 230 -1.54 22.43 5.76
N GLY A 231 -1.36 22.14 4.48
CA GLY A 231 -0.28 21.28 3.96
C GLY A 231 -0.73 19.83 3.69
N PRO A 232 0.19 18.99 3.18
CA PRO A 232 -0.10 17.62 2.79
C PRO A 232 -0.44 16.76 4.01
N ARG A 233 -1.40 15.82 3.85
CA ARG A 233 -1.77 14.82 4.85
C ARG A 233 -1.75 13.42 4.21
N VAL A 234 -0.90 12.55 4.73
CA VAL A 234 -0.84 11.14 4.31
C VAL A 234 -1.99 10.37 4.97
N VAL A 235 -2.87 9.79 4.18
CA VAL A 235 -4.07 9.07 4.66
C VAL A 235 -3.99 7.56 4.51
N ASP A 236 -3.05 7.06 3.70
CA ASP A 236 -2.81 5.62 3.52
C ASP A 236 -1.38 5.36 3.01
N VAL A 237 -0.81 4.21 3.37
CA VAL A 237 0.47 3.69 2.86
C VAL A 237 0.25 2.28 2.35
N ASN A 238 0.71 2.00 1.12
CA ASN A 238 0.50 0.72 0.46
C ASN A 238 1.84 0.18 -0.07
N TYR A 239 2.23 -1.04 0.31
CA TYR A 239 3.39 -1.69 -0.28
C TYR A 239 3.12 -2.09 -1.74
N PHE A 240 4.13 -2.13 -2.55
CA PHE A 240 4.15 -2.48 -3.98
C PHE A 240 2.88 -2.10 -4.76
N PRO A 241 2.59 -0.82 -4.98
CA PRO A 241 1.39 -0.33 -5.68
C PRO A 241 1.44 -0.63 -7.18
N GLY A 242 0.45 -0.10 -7.91
CA GLY A 242 0.33 -0.31 -9.36
C GLY A 242 1.16 0.62 -10.23
N TYR A 243 1.76 1.67 -9.69
CA TYR A 243 2.55 2.70 -10.40
C TYR A 243 1.87 3.31 -11.64
N LYS A 244 0.53 3.31 -11.67
CA LYS A 244 -0.25 3.83 -12.80
C LYS A 244 -0.11 5.35 -12.93
N GLY A 245 0.35 5.79 -14.10
CA GLY A 245 0.60 7.21 -14.40
C GLY A 245 2.05 7.65 -14.11
N CYS A 246 2.90 6.79 -13.52
CA CYS A 246 4.32 7.07 -13.41
C CYS A 246 5.00 6.93 -14.78
N PRO A 247 5.88 7.86 -15.16
CA PRO A 247 6.71 7.70 -16.34
C PRO A 247 7.75 6.60 -16.10
N ASP A 248 7.76 5.60 -16.97
CA ASP A 248 8.72 4.50 -17.05
C ASP A 248 9.17 3.86 -15.71
N PRO A 249 8.25 3.34 -14.87
CA PRO A 249 8.60 2.84 -13.55
C PRO A 249 9.24 1.45 -13.57
N ALA A 250 9.06 0.64 -14.64
CA ALA A 250 9.49 -0.75 -14.66
C ALA A 250 11.00 -0.95 -14.54
N PRO A 251 11.87 -0.15 -15.20
CA PRO A 251 13.33 -0.25 -15.02
C PRO A 251 13.76 0.03 -13.58
N VAL A 252 13.16 1.02 -12.93
CA VAL A 252 13.49 1.39 -11.55
C VAL A 252 13.04 0.31 -10.57
N ILE A 253 11.83 -0.25 -10.78
CA ILE A 253 11.33 -1.37 -9.98
C ILE A 253 12.25 -2.58 -10.13
N ALA A 254 12.67 -2.92 -11.36
CA ALA A 254 13.57 -4.04 -11.60
C ALA A 254 14.93 -3.82 -10.93
N ALA A 255 15.53 -2.62 -11.06
CA ALA A 255 16.79 -2.28 -10.41
C ALA A 255 16.69 -2.32 -8.87
N THR A 256 15.57 -1.86 -8.31
CA THR A 256 15.33 -1.94 -6.86
C THR A 256 15.25 -3.39 -6.38
N ILE A 257 14.54 -4.26 -7.11
CA ILE A 257 14.43 -5.69 -6.78
C ILE A 257 15.78 -6.39 -6.94
N ASP A 258 16.55 -6.09 -8.00
CA ASP A 258 17.91 -6.64 -8.22
C ASP A 258 18.84 -6.27 -7.05
N ARG A 259 18.83 -5.01 -6.61
CA ARG A 259 19.58 -4.54 -5.45
C ARG A 259 19.22 -5.32 -4.18
N VAL A 260 17.94 -5.47 -3.87
CA VAL A 260 17.45 -6.26 -2.72
C VAL A 260 17.87 -7.72 -2.86
N ALA A 261 17.77 -8.30 -4.05
CA ALA A 261 18.17 -9.68 -4.31
C ALA A 261 19.65 -9.91 -4.03
N ARG A 262 20.52 -8.96 -4.36
CA ARG A 262 21.98 -9.05 -4.14
C ARG A 262 22.40 -8.69 -2.71
N GLY A 263 21.48 -8.25 -1.85
CA GLY A 263 21.79 -7.83 -0.47
C GLY A 263 22.55 -6.50 -0.38
N SER A 264 22.33 -5.60 -1.35
CA SER A 264 23.08 -4.34 -1.51
C SER A 264 22.23 -3.16 -1.04
#